data_e61249e57eb20162fb8b94b72291bf07
#
_entry.id   e61249e57eb20162fb8b94b72291bf07
#
_cell.length_a   1.000
_cell.length_b   1.000
_cell.length_c   1.000
_cell.angle_alpha   90.00
_cell.angle_beta   90.00
_cell.angle_gamma   90.00
#
_symmetry.space_group_name_H-M   'P 1'
#
loop_
_entity.id
_entity.type
_entity.pdbx_description
1 polymer ?
#
loop_
_entity_poly.entity_id
_entity_poly.type
_entity_poly.pdbx_seq_one_letter_code
_entity_poly.pdbx_strand_id
1 'polypeptide(L)'
;IGGVKEDLPTDFFEKIYWLIDEIKKGVDQADSLLSFNEIFLNRTRNIGLINAEDAIDYGLTGPNLRASGVSYDLRKNDPYSIYERFDFDIPVGDRGDVWDRYFVRVQEIRESVKIIEQALKQIPDGEITANVRRIARPPEGDIFAHAENPRGDFGVYLVSDGSDKPYRLKIRPPSFCNLMALRH
;
A
#
# COMPACT_ATOMS: atom_id res chain seq x y z
N ILE A 1 -17.28 5.24 -10.14
CA ILE A 1 -16.74 6.41 -10.84
C ILE A 1 -17.54 7.62 -10.38
N GLY A 2 -16.85 8.69 -10.04
CA GLY A 2 -17.47 9.97 -9.67
C GLY A 2 -17.80 10.17 -8.19
N GLY A 3 -17.45 9.25 -7.31
CA GLY A 3 -17.69 9.40 -5.87
C GLY A 3 -17.99 8.10 -5.16
N VAL A 4 -18.64 8.20 -4.00
CA VAL A 4 -19.06 7.05 -3.19
C VAL A 4 -20.57 6.89 -3.22
N LYS A 5 -21.07 5.70 -2.90
CA LYS A 5 -22.49 5.34 -3.02
C LYS A 5 -23.35 5.97 -1.91
N GLU A 6 -22.82 6.04 -0.72
CA GLU A 6 -23.53 6.47 0.48
C GLU A 6 -22.59 7.33 1.33
N ASP A 7 -23.17 8.24 2.09
CA ASP A 7 -22.42 9.06 3.04
C ASP A 7 -22.02 8.27 4.28
N LEU A 8 -21.13 8.84 5.10
CA LEU A 8 -20.66 8.22 6.32
C LEU A 8 -21.83 8.05 7.30
N PRO A 9 -21.99 6.86 7.91
CA PRO A 9 -23.01 6.67 8.96
C PRO A 9 -22.70 7.55 10.18
N THR A 10 -23.74 7.90 10.92
CA THR A 10 -23.65 8.82 12.07
C THR A 10 -22.67 8.37 13.17
N ASP A 11 -22.48 7.06 13.31
CA ASP A 11 -21.59 6.44 14.30
C ASP A 11 -20.20 6.09 13.73
N PHE A 12 -19.89 6.54 12.49
CA PHE A 12 -18.65 6.22 11.80
C PHE A 12 -17.42 6.65 12.59
N PHE A 13 -17.37 7.90 13.05
CA PHE A 13 -16.20 8.43 13.74
C PHE A 13 -15.94 7.71 15.06
N GLU A 14 -16.98 7.41 15.84
CA GLU A 14 -16.86 6.66 17.08
C GLU A 14 -16.26 5.26 16.83
N LYS A 15 -16.81 4.54 15.85
CA LYS A 15 -16.36 3.20 15.49
C LYS A 15 -14.94 3.16 14.95
N ILE A 16 -14.56 4.13 14.10
CA ILE A 16 -13.22 4.14 13.51
C ILE A 16 -12.15 4.50 14.55
N TYR A 17 -12.42 5.43 15.47
CA TYR A 17 -11.48 5.73 16.55
C TYR A 17 -11.31 4.54 17.49
N TRP A 18 -12.40 3.85 17.84
CA TRP A 18 -12.32 2.62 18.60
C TRP A 18 -11.47 1.55 17.86
N LEU A 19 -11.70 1.38 16.56
CA LEU A 19 -10.93 0.44 15.75
C LEU A 19 -9.43 0.79 15.70
N ILE A 20 -9.10 2.07 15.56
CA ILE A 20 -7.71 2.55 15.58
C ILE A 20 -7.04 2.18 16.91
N ASP A 21 -7.70 2.38 18.03
CA ASP A 21 -7.16 2.03 19.34
C ASP A 21 -6.94 0.52 19.49
N GLU A 22 -7.86 -0.30 19.00
CA GLU A 22 -7.71 -1.75 19.01
C GLU A 22 -6.57 -2.23 18.09
N ILE A 23 -6.39 -1.61 16.92
CA ILE A 23 -5.26 -1.89 16.03
C ILE A 23 -3.93 -1.54 16.72
N LYS A 24 -3.82 -0.38 17.36
CA LYS A 24 -2.61 0.03 18.09
C LYS A 24 -2.27 -0.98 19.19
N LYS A 25 -3.24 -1.36 20.02
CA LYS A 25 -3.07 -2.38 21.06
C LYS A 25 -2.64 -3.72 20.49
N GLY A 26 -3.29 -4.17 19.42
CA GLY A 26 -2.97 -5.44 18.76
C GLY A 26 -1.55 -5.46 18.16
N VAL A 27 -1.13 -4.36 17.54
CA VAL A 27 0.23 -4.21 17.01
C VAL A 27 1.27 -4.22 18.12
N ASP A 28 1.02 -3.50 19.23
CA ASP A 28 1.95 -3.45 20.35
C ASP A 28 2.05 -4.81 21.07
N GLN A 29 0.95 -5.56 21.17
CA GLN A 29 0.96 -6.94 21.66
C GLN A 29 1.75 -7.86 20.74
N ALA A 30 1.53 -7.82 19.43
CA ALA A 30 2.26 -8.63 18.46
C ALA A 30 3.76 -8.29 18.48
N ASP A 31 4.09 -7.00 18.56
CA ASP A 31 5.48 -6.51 18.62
C ASP A 31 6.18 -7.01 19.88
N SER A 32 5.53 -6.92 21.05
CA SER A 32 6.08 -7.40 22.33
C SER A 32 6.26 -8.90 22.40
N LEU A 33 5.38 -9.68 21.77
CA LEU A 33 5.41 -11.14 21.79
C LEU A 33 6.36 -11.77 20.77
N LEU A 34 6.48 -11.14 19.58
CA LEU A 34 7.15 -11.74 18.43
C LEU A 34 8.43 -11.05 18.03
N SER A 35 8.44 -9.71 17.89
CA SER A 35 9.53 -9.00 17.18
C SER A 35 10.91 -9.26 17.77
N PHE A 36 11.00 -9.39 19.08
CA PHE A 36 12.25 -9.63 19.79
C PHE A 36 12.29 -10.97 20.55
N ASN A 37 11.34 -11.87 20.24
CA ASN A 37 11.35 -13.22 20.78
C ASN A 37 12.55 -14.00 20.20
N GLU A 38 13.36 -14.60 21.06
CA GLU A 38 14.59 -15.29 20.67
C GLU A 38 14.34 -16.42 19.66
N ILE A 39 13.29 -17.21 19.85
CA ILE A 39 12.94 -18.30 18.93
C ILE A 39 12.54 -17.75 17.56
N PHE A 40 11.77 -16.66 17.53
CA PHE A 40 11.36 -16.01 16.28
C PHE A 40 12.57 -15.39 15.57
N LEU A 41 13.44 -14.70 16.29
CA LEU A 41 14.67 -14.14 15.75
C LEU A 41 15.58 -15.22 15.13
N ASN A 42 15.80 -16.33 15.86
CA ASN A 42 16.63 -17.44 15.37
C ASN A 42 16.07 -18.11 14.12
N ARG A 43 14.74 -18.01 13.87
CA ARG A 43 14.08 -18.59 12.69
C ARG A 43 13.93 -17.63 11.52
N THR A 44 14.18 -16.34 11.71
CA THR A 44 13.85 -15.31 10.71
C THR A 44 15.05 -14.44 10.32
N ARG A 45 15.98 -14.20 11.24
CA ARG A 45 17.19 -13.43 10.95
C ARG A 45 18.18 -14.23 10.12
N ASN A 46 18.76 -13.54 9.14
CA ASN A 46 19.71 -14.10 8.18
C ASN A 46 19.15 -15.26 7.34
N ILE A 47 17.84 -15.37 7.22
CA ILE A 47 17.16 -16.40 6.40
C ILE A 47 16.44 -15.72 5.25
N GLY A 48 16.59 -16.28 4.04
CA GLY A 48 15.97 -15.76 2.81
C GLY A 48 16.44 -14.33 2.53
N LEU A 49 17.74 -14.12 2.56
CA LEU A 49 18.37 -12.84 2.28
C LEU A 49 18.13 -12.44 0.82
N ILE A 50 17.66 -11.22 0.60
CA ILE A 50 17.56 -10.59 -0.72
C ILE A 50 18.14 -9.18 -0.54
N ASN A 51 19.28 -8.92 -1.16
CA ASN A 51 19.89 -7.60 -1.13
C ASN A 51 19.13 -6.58 -2.00
N ALA A 52 19.49 -5.31 -1.93
CA ALA A 52 18.81 -4.24 -2.66
C ALA A 52 18.92 -4.40 -4.19
N GLU A 53 20.07 -4.82 -4.69
CA GLU A 53 20.32 -5.01 -6.12
C GLU A 53 19.44 -6.14 -6.67
N ASP A 54 19.49 -7.32 -6.05
CA ASP A 54 18.64 -8.46 -6.44
C ASP A 54 17.15 -8.12 -6.32
N ALA A 55 16.75 -7.39 -5.27
CA ALA A 55 15.35 -6.98 -5.08
C ALA A 55 14.86 -6.09 -6.24
N ILE A 56 15.69 -5.18 -6.74
CA ILE A 56 15.41 -4.34 -7.90
C ILE A 56 15.37 -5.15 -9.16
N ASP A 57 16.35 -6.02 -9.41
CA ASP A 57 16.49 -6.83 -10.61
C ASP A 57 15.34 -7.83 -10.77
N TYR A 58 14.86 -8.43 -9.68
CA TYR A 58 13.66 -9.26 -9.69
C TYR A 58 12.36 -8.48 -9.78
N GLY A 59 12.40 -7.16 -9.72
CA GLY A 59 11.22 -6.29 -9.77
C GLY A 59 10.34 -6.39 -8.52
N LEU A 60 10.93 -6.62 -7.37
CA LEU A 60 10.21 -6.61 -6.09
C LEU A 60 9.63 -5.22 -5.82
N THR A 61 8.58 -5.18 -5.04
CA THR A 61 7.86 -3.94 -4.72
C THR A 61 7.26 -4.01 -3.33
N GLY A 62 6.92 -2.83 -2.78
CA GLY A 62 6.28 -2.70 -1.48
C GLY A 62 7.15 -3.16 -0.31
N PRO A 63 6.54 -3.77 0.72
CA PRO A 63 7.27 -4.20 1.92
C PRO A 63 8.45 -5.12 1.64
N ASN A 64 8.40 -5.94 0.59
CA ASN A 64 9.51 -6.82 0.24
C ASN A 64 10.72 -6.05 -0.29
N LEU A 65 10.49 -5.03 -1.11
CA LEU A 65 11.55 -4.15 -1.61
C LEU A 65 12.12 -3.28 -0.48
N ARG A 66 11.24 -2.71 0.34
CA ARG A 66 11.64 -1.89 1.49
C ARG A 66 12.43 -2.67 2.54
N ALA A 67 12.09 -3.94 2.77
CA ALA A 67 12.86 -4.82 3.64
C ALA A 67 14.31 -5.03 3.17
N SER A 68 14.55 -4.96 1.87
CA SER A 68 15.89 -5.06 1.26
C SER A 68 16.67 -3.73 1.25
N GLY A 69 16.22 -2.71 1.99
CA GLY A 69 16.95 -1.44 2.13
C GLY A 69 16.57 -0.36 1.11
N VAL A 70 15.59 -0.60 0.22
CA VAL A 70 15.20 0.37 -0.80
C VAL A 70 14.02 1.21 -0.32
N SER A 71 14.27 2.51 -0.09
CA SER A 71 13.25 3.47 0.34
C SER A 71 12.40 3.90 -0.86
N TYR A 72 11.43 3.05 -1.25
CA TYR A 72 10.51 3.34 -2.33
C TYR A 72 9.07 3.08 -1.91
N ASP A 73 8.24 4.13 -2.00
CA ASP A 73 6.80 4.09 -1.77
C ASP A 73 6.11 5.10 -2.68
N LEU A 74 5.18 4.64 -3.50
CA LEU A 74 4.48 5.49 -4.48
C LEU A 74 3.79 6.69 -3.84
N ARG A 75 3.28 6.54 -2.63
CA ARG A 75 2.60 7.63 -1.91
C ARG A 75 3.52 8.82 -1.61
N LYS A 76 4.85 8.61 -1.64
CA LYS A 76 5.89 9.65 -1.46
C LYS A 76 6.65 9.95 -2.74
N ASN A 77 6.98 8.93 -3.56
CA ASN A 77 7.83 9.08 -4.74
C ASN A 77 7.07 9.56 -5.98
N ASP A 78 5.80 9.16 -6.10
CA ASP A 78 4.88 9.60 -7.15
C ASP A 78 3.47 9.79 -6.55
N PRO A 79 3.28 10.85 -5.73
CA PRO A 79 2.07 11.02 -4.94
C PRO A 79 0.82 11.12 -5.81
N TYR A 80 -0.21 10.42 -5.41
CA TYR A 80 -1.52 10.45 -6.03
C TYR A 80 -2.61 10.78 -5.00
N SER A 81 -3.78 11.19 -5.46
CA SER A 81 -4.90 11.62 -4.61
C SER A 81 -4.48 12.76 -3.67
N ILE A 82 -4.49 12.55 -2.36
CA ILE A 82 -4.16 13.56 -1.34
C ILE A 82 -2.95 13.13 -0.48
N TYR A 83 -2.19 12.11 -0.89
CA TYR A 83 -1.09 11.58 -0.07
C TYR A 83 0.01 12.59 0.23
N GLU A 84 0.23 13.57 -0.63
CA GLU A 84 1.17 14.67 -0.40
C GLU A 84 0.87 15.53 0.85
N ARG A 85 -0.41 15.47 1.35
CA ARG A 85 -0.85 16.21 2.52
C ARG A 85 -0.59 15.47 3.83
N PHE A 86 -0.22 14.19 3.77
CA PHE A 86 -0.04 13.35 4.95
C PHE A 86 1.41 13.24 5.34
N ASP A 87 1.64 13.39 6.64
CA ASP A 87 2.93 13.14 7.25
C ASP A 87 3.01 11.69 7.73
N PHE A 88 3.93 10.92 7.13
CA PHE A 88 4.23 9.54 7.48
C PHE A 88 5.64 9.18 7.00
N ASP A 89 6.24 8.17 7.61
CA ASP A 89 7.55 7.67 7.23
C ASP A 89 7.47 6.44 6.33
N ILE A 90 8.54 6.15 5.59
CA ILE A 90 8.71 4.92 4.84
C ILE A 90 9.58 3.98 5.66
N PRO A 91 9.02 2.95 6.30
CA PRO A 91 9.83 1.95 7.01
C PRO A 91 10.71 1.17 6.05
N VAL A 92 12.00 1.06 6.39
CA VAL A 92 13.00 0.39 5.56
C VAL A 92 13.79 -0.58 6.42
N GLY A 93 14.03 -1.80 5.93
CA GLY A 93 14.93 -2.78 6.52
C GLY A 93 16.39 -2.52 6.14
N ASP A 94 17.30 -3.31 6.69
CA ASP A 94 18.74 -3.18 6.43
C ASP A 94 19.39 -4.45 5.87
N ARG A 95 18.84 -5.62 6.15
CA ARG A 95 19.41 -6.93 5.81
C ARG A 95 18.72 -7.65 4.67
N GLY A 96 17.44 -7.36 4.42
CA GLY A 96 16.64 -8.04 3.42
C GLY A 96 16.27 -9.48 3.80
N ASP A 97 16.23 -9.80 5.08
CA ASP A 97 15.87 -11.14 5.57
C ASP A 97 14.36 -11.27 5.87
N VAL A 98 13.95 -12.46 6.36
CA VAL A 98 12.55 -12.70 6.74
C VAL A 98 12.10 -11.81 7.89
N TRP A 99 13.01 -11.51 8.84
CA TRP A 99 12.69 -10.64 9.97
C TRP A 99 12.40 -9.20 9.50
N ASP A 100 13.22 -8.65 8.62
CA ASP A 100 13.00 -7.30 8.06
C ASP A 100 11.67 -7.25 7.29
N ARG A 101 11.35 -8.28 6.51
CA ARG A 101 10.05 -8.35 5.81
C ARG A 101 8.84 -8.41 6.76
N TYR A 102 9.00 -9.00 7.92
CA TYR A 102 8.00 -8.95 8.99
C TYR A 102 7.98 -7.56 9.64
N PHE A 103 9.13 -7.07 10.10
CA PHE A 103 9.22 -5.86 10.90
C PHE A 103 8.79 -4.60 10.13
N VAL A 104 9.18 -4.49 8.86
CA VAL A 104 8.71 -3.41 7.98
C VAL A 104 7.18 -3.37 7.94
N ARG A 105 6.50 -4.52 7.84
CA ARG A 105 5.03 -4.57 7.85
C ARG A 105 4.42 -4.11 9.17
N VAL A 106 5.03 -4.46 10.29
CA VAL A 106 4.60 -3.97 11.62
C VAL A 106 4.69 -2.44 11.69
N GLN A 107 5.79 -1.88 11.21
CA GLN A 107 5.95 -0.42 11.16
C GLN A 107 4.97 0.23 10.18
N GLU A 108 4.73 -0.37 9.02
CA GLU A 108 3.77 0.13 8.03
C GLU A 108 2.33 0.17 8.55
N ILE A 109 1.96 -0.73 9.46
CA ILE A 109 0.65 -0.63 10.13
C ILE A 109 0.58 0.64 10.97
N ARG A 110 1.65 0.98 11.71
CA ARG A 110 1.71 2.21 12.51
C ARG A 110 1.63 3.46 11.63
N GLU A 111 2.36 3.47 10.53
CA GLU A 111 2.29 4.60 9.58
C GLU A 111 0.90 4.69 8.90
N SER A 112 0.28 3.56 8.58
CA SER A 112 -1.08 3.53 8.05
C SER A 112 -2.11 4.12 9.04
N VAL A 113 -1.95 3.84 10.33
CA VAL A 113 -2.77 4.44 11.37
C VAL A 113 -2.60 5.97 11.42
N LYS A 114 -1.36 6.48 11.33
CA LYS A 114 -1.10 7.93 11.25
C LYS A 114 -1.80 8.57 10.06
N ILE A 115 -1.77 7.92 8.89
CA ILE A 115 -2.46 8.40 7.68
C ILE A 115 -3.97 8.45 7.91
N ILE A 116 -4.57 7.39 8.47
CA ILE A 116 -6.00 7.33 8.76
C ILE A 116 -6.41 8.44 9.73
N GLU A 117 -5.67 8.65 10.82
CA GLU A 117 -5.95 9.71 11.79
C GLU A 117 -5.90 11.11 11.16
N GLN A 118 -4.96 11.35 10.25
CA GLN A 118 -4.86 12.61 9.50
C GLN A 118 -6.01 12.77 8.50
N ALA A 119 -6.37 11.68 7.79
CA ALA A 119 -7.47 11.68 6.85
C ALA A 119 -8.82 11.99 7.54
N LEU A 120 -9.07 11.38 8.70
CA LEU A 120 -10.29 11.64 9.47
C LEU A 120 -10.45 13.11 9.90
N LYS A 121 -9.34 13.80 10.15
CA LYS A 121 -9.35 15.24 10.49
C LYS A 121 -9.55 16.16 9.28
N GLN A 122 -9.40 15.62 8.07
CA GLN A 122 -9.40 16.38 6.81
C GLN A 122 -10.57 15.97 5.88
N ILE A 123 -11.50 15.14 6.34
CA ILE A 123 -12.68 14.79 5.55
C ILE A 123 -13.48 16.07 5.29
N PRO A 124 -13.67 16.47 4.02
CA PRO A 124 -14.45 17.65 3.69
C PRO A 124 -15.94 17.39 3.79
N ASP A 125 -16.69 18.41 4.14
CA ASP A 125 -18.14 18.44 3.96
C ASP A 125 -18.48 18.63 2.48
N GLY A 126 -19.65 18.15 2.05
CA GLY A 126 -20.16 18.42 0.70
C GLY A 126 -20.77 17.20 0.01
N GLU A 127 -20.96 17.33 -1.29
CA GLU A 127 -21.55 16.28 -2.10
C GLU A 127 -20.62 15.06 -2.22
N ILE A 128 -21.17 13.88 -1.99
CA ILE A 128 -20.42 12.61 -2.00
C ILE A 128 -20.24 12.01 -3.40
N THR A 129 -20.98 12.53 -4.39
CA THR A 129 -20.95 12.07 -5.78
C THR A 129 -20.98 13.23 -6.75
N ALA A 130 -20.17 13.17 -7.79
CA ALA A 130 -20.23 14.09 -8.91
C ALA A 130 -21.26 13.60 -9.96
N ASN A 131 -21.83 14.54 -10.73
CA ASN A 131 -22.69 14.20 -11.86
C ASN A 131 -21.83 13.68 -13.03
N VAL A 132 -21.67 12.38 -13.11
CA VAL A 132 -20.89 11.71 -14.17
C VAL A 132 -21.79 10.89 -15.09
N ARG A 133 -21.40 10.77 -16.35
CA ARG A 133 -22.12 9.94 -17.32
C ARG A 133 -22.08 8.47 -16.87
N ARG A 134 -23.21 7.78 -16.97
CA ARG A 134 -23.33 6.35 -16.62
C ARG A 134 -22.41 5.45 -17.46
N ILE A 135 -22.17 5.82 -18.72
CA ILE A 135 -21.26 5.13 -19.63
C ILE A 135 -20.06 6.03 -19.86
N ALA A 136 -18.89 5.59 -19.40
CA ALA A 136 -17.64 6.23 -19.68
C ALA A 136 -17.13 5.82 -21.06
N ARG A 137 -16.78 6.81 -21.89
CA ARG A 137 -16.07 6.58 -23.16
C ARG A 137 -14.81 7.43 -23.12
N PRO A 138 -13.69 6.85 -22.66
CA PRO A 138 -12.41 7.56 -22.66
C PRO A 138 -12.02 7.92 -24.09
N PRO A 139 -11.32 9.04 -24.31
CA PRO A 139 -10.78 9.36 -25.63
C PRO A 139 -9.84 8.27 -26.11
N GLU A 140 -9.63 8.19 -27.43
CA GLU A 140 -8.62 7.32 -28.01
C GLU A 140 -7.24 7.66 -27.48
N GLY A 141 -6.48 6.62 -27.10
CA GLY A 141 -5.14 6.77 -26.50
C GLY A 141 -4.84 5.68 -25.50
N ASP A 142 -3.72 5.83 -24.82
CA ASP A 142 -3.28 4.91 -23.78
C ASP A 142 -2.90 5.64 -22.49
N ILE A 143 -3.04 4.96 -21.37
CA ILE A 143 -2.68 5.49 -20.07
C ILE A 143 -2.16 4.37 -19.17
N PHE A 144 -1.12 4.67 -18.40
CA PHE A 144 -0.67 3.88 -17.27
C PHE A 144 -0.98 4.64 -15.98
N ALA A 145 -1.63 3.96 -15.05
CA ALA A 145 -1.87 4.48 -13.70
C ALA A 145 -1.47 3.43 -12.68
N HIS A 146 -0.93 3.86 -11.55
CA HIS A 146 -0.53 2.97 -10.49
C HIS A 146 -0.84 3.55 -9.10
N ALA A 147 -0.89 2.68 -8.11
CA ALA A 147 -1.18 3.03 -6.73
C ALA A 147 -0.46 2.06 -5.78
N GLU A 148 -0.09 2.54 -4.60
CA GLU A 148 0.47 1.69 -3.55
C GLU A 148 -0.65 0.81 -2.97
N ASN A 149 -0.46 -0.48 -3.12
CA ASN A 149 -1.29 -1.53 -2.53
C ASN A 149 -0.55 -2.10 -1.30
N PRO A 150 -1.19 -2.76 -0.33
CA PRO A 150 -0.51 -3.36 0.83
C PRO A 150 0.67 -4.29 0.51
N ARG A 151 0.73 -4.81 -0.70
CA ARG A 151 1.83 -5.66 -1.20
C ARG A 151 2.80 -4.94 -2.13
N GLY A 152 2.56 -3.65 -2.40
CA GLY A 152 3.41 -2.81 -3.24
C GLY A 152 2.68 -2.22 -4.45
N ASP A 153 3.45 -1.80 -5.44
CA ASP A 153 2.99 -1.09 -6.63
C ASP A 153 2.02 -1.92 -7.48
N PHE A 154 0.76 -1.48 -7.52
CA PHE A 154 -0.30 -2.03 -8.36
C PHE A 154 -0.51 -1.11 -9.56
N GLY A 155 -0.24 -1.60 -10.76
CA GLY A 155 -0.35 -0.85 -11.99
C GLY A 155 -1.44 -1.35 -12.93
N VAL A 156 -2.06 -0.41 -13.64
CA VAL A 156 -3.03 -0.67 -14.70
C VAL A 156 -2.64 0.11 -15.94
N TYR A 157 -2.45 -0.61 -17.04
CA TYR A 157 -2.25 -0.03 -18.37
C TYR A 157 -3.50 -0.26 -19.21
N LEU A 158 -4.09 0.82 -19.70
CA LEU A 158 -5.33 0.82 -20.47
C LEU A 158 -5.08 1.46 -21.84
N VAL A 159 -5.56 0.80 -22.89
CA VAL A 159 -5.67 1.35 -24.24
C VAL A 159 -7.15 1.53 -24.57
N SER A 160 -7.54 2.73 -25.02
CA SER A 160 -8.90 3.10 -25.44
C SER A 160 -8.91 3.38 -26.96
N ASP A 161 -9.96 2.89 -27.62
CA ASP A 161 -10.30 3.24 -29.01
C ASP A 161 -11.48 4.22 -29.08
N GLY A 162 -11.83 4.86 -27.97
CA GLY A 162 -12.98 5.78 -27.87
C GLY A 162 -14.31 5.09 -27.61
N SER A 163 -14.36 3.75 -27.57
CA SER A 163 -15.58 3.00 -27.24
C SER A 163 -15.81 2.92 -25.72
N ASP A 164 -16.89 2.27 -25.32
CA ASP A 164 -17.23 2.03 -23.91
C ASP A 164 -16.54 0.78 -23.32
N LYS A 165 -15.70 0.14 -24.12
CA LYS A 165 -14.91 -1.03 -23.72
C LYS A 165 -13.42 -0.75 -23.96
N PRO A 166 -12.53 -1.22 -23.07
CA PRO A 166 -11.11 -1.07 -23.31
C PRO A 166 -10.69 -1.94 -24.52
N TYR A 167 -9.95 -1.34 -25.46
CA TYR A 167 -9.30 -2.08 -26.53
C TYR A 167 -8.28 -3.06 -25.98
N ARG A 168 -7.50 -2.64 -24.97
CA ARG A 168 -6.56 -3.47 -24.24
C ARG A 168 -6.46 -3.05 -22.78
N LEU A 169 -6.39 -4.04 -21.90
CA LEU A 169 -6.16 -3.83 -20.47
C LEU A 169 -5.04 -4.78 -20.02
N LYS A 170 -4.04 -4.23 -19.32
CA LYS A 170 -3.03 -5.00 -18.62
C LYS A 170 -2.99 -4.58 -17.15
N ILE A 171 -3.04 -5.57 -16.26
CA ILE A 171 -2.92 -5.37 -14.82
C ILE A 171 -1.55 -5.91 -14.37
N ARG A 172 -0.81 -5.10 -13.60
CA ARG A 172 0.44 -5.47 -12.94
C ARG A 172 0.18 -5.60 -11.45
N PRO A 173 -0.12 -6.82 -10.94
CA PRO A 173 -0.32 -7.01 -9.51
C PRO A 173 1.03 -7.15 -8.78
N PRO A 174 1.22 -6.49 -7.63
CA PRO A 174 2.49 -6.53 -6.89
C PRO A 174 2.87 -7.93 -6.41
N SER A 175 1.90 -8.75 -6.04
CA SER A 175 2.17 -10.11 -5.59
C SER A 175 2.81 -10.96 -6.68
N PHE A 176 2.39 -10.80 -7.94
CA PHE A 176 2.95 -11.54 -9.05
C PHE A 176 4.41 -11.14 -9.32
N CYS A 177 4.71 -9.85 -9.22
CA CYS A 177 6.10 -9.36 -9.31
C CYS A 177 6.96 -9.93 -8.17
N ASN A 178 6.45 -9.90 -6.94
CA ASN A 178 7.18 -10.40 -5.77
C ASN A 178 7.45 -11.93 -5.82
N LEU A 179 6.66 -12.71 -6.56
CA LEU A 179 6.89 -14.13 -6.76
C LEU A 179 8.12 -14.44 -7.62
N MET A 180 8.64 -13.48 -8.36
CA MET A 180 9.85 -13.67 -9.17
C MET A 180 11.07 -14.01 -8.30
N ALA A 181 11.12 -13.52 -7.07
CA ALA A 181 12.19 -13.82 -6.13
C ALA A 181 12.16 -15.24 -5.52
N LEU A 182 11.14 -16.06 -5.80
CA LEU A 182 11.09 -17.45 -5.31
C LEU A 182 12.18 -18.34 -5.90
N ARG A 183 12.86 -17.89 -6.93
CA ARG A 183 13.96 -18.63 -7.57
C ARG A 183 15.34 -18.25 -7.03
N HIS A 184 15.38 -17.21 -6.20
CA HIS A 184 16.59 -16.74 -5.52
C HIS A 184 16.85 -17.59 -4.26
#